data_988af4925d41b156949b20f1f6fff3fa
#
_entry.id   988af4925d41b156949b20f1f6fff3fa
#
_cell.length_a   1.000
_cell.length_b   1.000
_cell.length_c   1.000
_cell.angle_alpha   90.00
_cell.angle_beta   90.00
_cell.angle_gamma   90.00
#
_symmetry.space_group_name_H-M   'P 1'
#
loop_
_entity.id
_entity.type
_entity.pdbx_description
1 polymer ?
#
loop_
_entity_poly.entity_id
_entity_poly.type
_entity_poly.pdbx_seq_one_letter_code
_entity_poly.pdbx_strand_id
1 'polypeptide(L)'
;IDAMRARGSTAGAAGIQTAYDLARRNVREGAVSRVLLFTDGDFNVGPSSQDELVQLVEQERGNGIGLSVFGYGVSIVRDDRMEMLSNHGDGVAYAIDTLREARRVVVQELTGTLFTVAKDAKIQVEFNPAKVAAYRLIGYDNRRLADQDFNDDTKDAGDLGAGHTVTALYEVVPVGVKVPGAPGEVDDLKYQSNEEPSQPASAELVASPELLTAKLRWKPVGQDESVRREQSIVDAGTVAGSEDHRFAAAVAALG
;
A
#
# COMPACT_ATOMS: atom_id res chain seq x y z
N ILE A 1 13.58 -10.87 26.62
CA ILE A 1 12.46 -11.59 26.00
C ILE A 1 12.07 -12.80 26.86
N ASP A 2 13.03 -13.65 27.26
CA ASP A 2 12.76 -14.88 28.02
C ASP A 2 12.10 -14.66 29.41
N ALA A 3 12.22 -13.46 29.97
CA ALA A 3 11.60 -13.08 31.23
C ALA A 3 10.18 -12.49 31.07
N MET A 4 9.71 -12.29 29.85
CA MET A 4 8.36 -11.74 29.57
C MET A 4 7.30 -12.76 29.94
N ARG A 5 6.25 -12.32 30.63
CA ARG A 5 5.09 -13.12 31.02
C ARG A 5 3.82 -12.35 30.68
N ALA A 6 2.82 -13.02 30.16
CA ALA A 6 1.50 -12.44 29.98
C ALA A 6 0.90 -12.11 31.34
N ARG A 7 0.68 -10.85 31.66
CA ARG A 7 0.14 -10.36 32.95
C ARG A 7 -0.64 -9.08 32.75
N GLY A 8 -1.70 -8.89 33.54
CA GLY A 8 -2.41 -7.63 33.72
C GLY A 8 -3.34 -7.24 32.59
N SER A 9 -3.83 -6.00 32.65
CA SER A 9 -4.60 -5.36 31.58
C SER A 9 -3.68 -4.58 30.64
N THR A 10 -4.05 -4.47 29.37
CA THR A 10 -3.24 -3.80 28.35
C THR A 10 -3.43 -2.29 28.43
N ALA A 11 -2.49 -1.57 29.04
CA ALA A 11 -2.39 -0.11 28.92
C ALA A 11 -1.56 0.25 27.67
N GLY A 12 -2.11 -0.02 26.50
CA GLY A 12 -1.38 0.06 25.22
C GLY A 12 -0.79 1.44 24.93
N ALA A 13 -1.54 2.52 25.22
CA ALA A 13 -1.06 3.90 25.05
C ALA A 13 0.16 4.21 25.92
N ALA A 14 0.14 3.82 27.20
CA ALA A 14 1.27 4.04 28.10
C ALA A 14 2.51 3.23 27.67
N GLY A 15 2.31 2.04 27.11
CA GLY A 15 3.39 1.22 26.54
C GLY A 15 4.04 1.89 25.34
N ILE A 16 3.25 2.40 24.41
CA ILE A 16 3.75 3.14 23.23
C ILE A 16 4.50 4.40 23.67
N GLN A 17 3.93 5.19 24.58
CA GLN A 17 4.56 6.40 25.08
C GLN A 17 5.92 6.09 25.71
N THR A 18 6.00 5.05 26.55
CA THR A 18 7.26 4.60 27.17
C THR A 18 8.28 4.16 26.12
N ALA A 19 7.84 3.44 25.07
CA ALA A 19 8.71 3.02 23.99
C ALA A 19 9.28 4.22 23.22
N TYR A 20 8.45 5.22 22.91
CA TYR A 20 8.90 6.44 22.26
C TYR A 20 9.84 7.26 23.16
N ASP A 21 9.57 7.37 24.47
CA ASP A 21 10.48 8.02 25.40
C ASP A 21 11.86 7.37 25.41
N LEU A 22 11.90 6.05 25.36
CA LEU A 22 13.16 5.31 25.28
C LEU A 22 13.84 5.51 23.91
N ALA A 23 13.08 5.46 22.83
CA ALA A 23 13.59 5.68 21.49
C ALA A 23 14.23 7.07 21.33
N ARG A 24 13.54 8.13 21.78
CA ARG A 24 14.04 9.51 21.73
C ARG A 24 15.40 9.69 22.43
N ARG A 25 15.62 9.00 23.54
CA ARG A 25 16.91 9.06 24.28
C ARG A 25 18.05 8.36 23.54
N ASN A 26 17.73 7.53 22.54
CA ASN A 26 18.69 6.69 21.81
C ASN A 26 18.79 7.01 20.32
N VAL A 27 18.06 8.03 19.83
CA VAL A 27 18.19 8.49 18.44
C VAL A 27 19.64 8.87 18.14
N ARG A 28 20.16 8.39 17.02
CA ARG A 28 21.50 8.70 16.53
C ARG A 28 21.43 9.12 15.08
N GLU A 29 22.21 10.11 14.70
CA GLU A 29 22.31 10.55 13.32
C GLU A 29 22.78 9.37 12.41
N GLY A 30 22.10 9.20 11.29
CA GLY A 30 22.37 8.12 10.33
C GLY A 30 21.88 6.73 10.76
N ALA A 31 21.26 6.59 11.95
CA ALA A 31 20.65 5.35 12.40
C ALA A 31 19.13 5.36 12.21
N VAL A 32 18.56 4.21 11.87
CA VAL A 32 17.10 4.03 11.84
C VAL A 32 16.58 3.87 13.26
N SER A 33 15.60 4.68 13.64
CA SER A 33 14.90 4.59 14.92
C SER A 33 13.46 4.18 14.67
N ARG A 34 13.03 3.04 15.23
CA ARG A 34 11.68 2.51 15.01
C ARG A 34 11.16 1.77 16.23
N VAL A 35 9.93 2.03 16.58
CA VAL A 35 9.17 1.26 17.57
C VAL A 35 8.47 0.11 16.85
N LEU A 36 8.60 -1.10 17.39
CA LEU A 36 7.88 -2.29 16.93
C LEU A 36 6.84 -2.64 17.98
N LEU A 37 5.57 -2.49 17.63
CA LEU A 37 4.43 -2.81 18.48
C LEU A 37 3.94 -4.22 18.17
N PHE A 38 3.93 -5.09 19.18
CA PHE A 38 3.37 -6.43 19.09
C PHE A 38 2.08 -6.49 19.91
N THR A 39 0.96 -6.83 19.29
CA THR A 39 -0.37 -6.85 19.92
C THR A 39 -1.16 -8.10 19.53
N ASP A 40 -2.05 -8.56 20.39
CA ASP A 40 -2.98 -9.67 20.15
C ASP A 40 -4.36 -9.20 19.63
N GLY A 41 -4.47 -7.97 19.19
CA GLY A 41 -5.67 -7.39 18.60
C GLY A 41 -6.57 -6.65 19.59
N ASP A 42 -6.53 -6.93 20.87
CA ASP A 42 -7.21 -6.15 21.91
C ASP A 42 -6.35 -4.93 22.34
N PHE A 43 -6.06 -4.11 21.34
CA PHE A 43 -5.36 -2.85 21.60
C PHE A 43 -6.29 -1.85 22.29
N ASN A 44 -6.50 -2.08 23.57
CA ASN A 44 -7.28 -1.19 24.40
C ASN A 44 -6.42 0.01 24.79
N VAL A 45 -6.63 1.11 24.08
CA VAL A 45 -5.77 2.31 24.16
C VAL A 45 -5.89 3.02 25.52
N GLY A 46 -6.77 2.53 26.40
CA GLY A 46 -7.07 3.20 27.67
C GLY A 46 -7.92 4.46 27.44
N PRO A 47 -7.90 5.42 28.39
CA PRO A 47 -8.69 6.65 28.30
C PRO A 47 -8.23 7.62 27.20
N SER A 48 -7.09 7.39 26.56
CA SER A 48 -6.59 8.22 25.47
C SER A 48 -7.43 7.98 24.21
N SER A 49 -7.87 9.06 23.58
CA SER A 49 -8.61 8.98 22.32
C SER A 49 -7.70 8.42 21.20
N GLN A 50 -8.31 7.82 20.18
CA GLN A 50 -7.60 7.37 18.99
C GLN A 50 -6.81 8.52 18.35
N ASP A 51 -7.39 9.72 18.36
CA ASP A 51 -6.79 10.92 17.80
C ASP A 51 -5.51 11.35 18.56
N GLU A 52 -5.50 11.24 19.90
CA GLU A 52 -4.30 11.52 20.69
C GLU A 52 -3.14 10.56 20.39
N LEU A 53 -3.47 9.30 20.12
CA LEU A 53 -2.46 8.31 19.76
C LEU A 53 -1.90 8.57 18.35
N VAL A 54 -2.75 8.92 17.39
CA VAL A 54 -2.32 9.32 16.05
C VAL A 54 -1.43 10.55 16.13
N GLN A 55 -1.82 11.59 16.86
CA GLN A 55 -1.00 12.79 17.06
C GLN A 55 0.37 12.47 17.67
N LEU A 56 0.42 11.57 18.65
CA LEU A 56 1.68 11.11 19.24
C LEU A 56 2.57 10.44 18.18
N VAL A 57 1.99 9.52 17.40
CA VAL A 57 2.72 8.79 16.35
C VAL A 57 3.25 9.75 15.29
N GLU A 58 2.44 10.69 14.83
CA GLU A 58 2.86 11.72 13.84
C GLU A 58 3.97 12.63 14.39
N GLN A 59 3.85 13.05 15.65
CA GLN A 59 4.89 13.83 16.30
C GLN A 59 6.22 13.08 16.35
N GLU A 60 6.19 11.81 16.71
CA GLU A 60 7.41 10.99 16.82
C GLU A 60 7.98 10.63 15.46
N ARG A 61 7.13 10.45 14.43
CA ARG A 61 7.55 10.38 13.05
C ARG A 61 8.33 11.63 12.64
N GLY A 62 7.83 12.81 12.98
CA GLY A 62 8.52 14.08 12.75
C GLY A 62 9.89 14.17 13.45
N ASN A 63 10.08 13.42 14.54
CA ASN A 63 11.35 13.27 15.25
C ASN A 63 12.25 12.16 14.64
N GLY A 64 11.85 11.53 13.55
CA GLY A 64 12.57 10.46 12.88
C GLY A 64 12.40 9.08 13.51
N ILE A 65 11.35 8.88 14.33
CA ILE A 65 11.06 7.59 14.99
C ILE A 65 9.80 6.99 14.39
N GLY A 66 9.94 5.94 13.58
CA GLY A 66 8.83 5.23 12.95
C GLY A 66 8.12 4.25 13.88
N LEU A 67 6.91 3.80 13.48
CA LEU A 67 6.12 2.77 14.15
C LEU A 67 5.69 1.68 13.19
N SER A 68 6.01 0.42 13.47
CA SER A 68 5.43 -0.73 12.78
C SER A 68 4.63 -1.59 13.76
N VAL A 69 3.52 -2.17 13.28
CA VAL A 69 2.56 -2.90 14.11
C VAL A 69 2.47 -4.36 13.66
N PHE A 70 2.56 -5.27 14.61
CA PHE A 70 2.49 -6.72 14.39
C PHE A 70 1.34 -7.29 15.21
N GLY A 71 0.21 -7.59 14.55
CA GLY A 71 -0.97 -8.16 15.18
C GLY A 71 -0.92 -9.69 15.17
N TYR A 72 -1.16 -10.32 16.31
CA TYR A 72 -1.20 -11.77 16.47
C TYR A 72 -2.59 -12.26 16.83
N GLY A 73 -3.00 -13.40 16.27
CA GLY A 73 -4.21 -14.10 16.67
C GLY A 73 -5.24 -14.28 15.54
N VAL A 74 -6.24 -15.12 15.81
CA VAL A 74 -7.29 -15.51 14.84
C VAL A 74 -8.42 -14.45 14.77
N SER A 75 -8.48 -13.56 15.73
CA SER A 75 -9.49 -12.49 15.83
C SER A 75 -8.91 -11.11 15.48
N ILE A 76 -8.13 -11.02 14.41
CA ILE A 76 -7.60 -9.74 13.92
C ILE A 76 -8.75 -8.96 13.27
N VAL A 77 -9.76 -8.63 14.09
CA VAL A 77 -11.00 -7.94 13.66
C VAL A 77 -10.83 -6.43 13.57
N ARG A 78 -9.63 -5.89 13.85
CA ARG A 78 -9.35 -4.45 13.85
C ARG A 78 -8.07 -4.11 13.10
N ASP A 79 -7.99 -4.61 11.90
CA ASP A 79 -6.93 -4.37 10.93
C ASP A 79 -6.81 -2.86 10.59
N ASP A 80 -7.93 -2.17 10.53
CA ASP A 80 -8.05 -0.73 10.29
C ASP A 80 -7.24 0.12 11.26
N ARG A 81 -7.22 -0.21 12.56
CA ARG A 81 -6.46 0.55 13.56
C ARG A 81 -4.96 0.32 13.47
N MET A 82 -4.55 -0.92 13.23
CA MET A 82 -3.14 -1.25 13.07
C MET A 82 -2.57 -0.60 11.81
N GLU A 83 -3.32 -0.69 10.71
CA GLU A 83 -2.96 -0.06 9.44
C GLU A 83 -2.90 1.47 9.59
N MET A 84 -3.88 2.07 10.23
CA MET A 84 -3.90 3.51 10.47
C MET A 84 -2.67 3.95 11.28
N LEU A 85 -2.37 3.31 12.41
CA LEU A 85 -1.23 3.69 13.25
C LEU A 85 0.11 3.51 12.53
N SER A 86 0.27 2.43 11.78
CA SER A 86 1.49 2.20 11.03
C SER A 86 1.67 3.20 9.89
N ASN A 87 0.59 3.57 9.18
CA ASN A 87 0.62 4.56 8.11
C ASN A 87 1.03 5.94 8.62
N HIS A 88 0.44 6.39 9.76
CA HIS A 88 0.84 7.65 10.40
C HIS A 88 2.26 7.62 10.97
N GLY A 89 2.81 6.44 11.21
CA GLY A 89 4.14 6.22 11.78
C GLY A 89 5.25 5.86 10.78
N ASP A 90 5.08 6.10 9.48
CA ASP A 90 6.04 5.67 8.43
C ASP A 90 6.42 4.19 8.59
N GLY A 91 5.44 3.33 8.85
CA GLY A 91 5.66 1.91 9.12
C GLY A 91 4.75 0.99 8.34
N VAL A 92 4.73 -0.25 8.76
CA VAL A 92 3.90 -1.31 8.17
C VAL A 92 3.11 -2.03 9.24
N ALA A 93 1.91 -2.51 8.88
CA ALA A 93 1.12 -3.41 9.70
C ALA A 93 1.18 -4.83 9.14
N TYR A 94 1.37 -5.81 10.03
CA TYR A 94 1.33 -7.21 9.69
C TYR A 94 0.30 -7.94 10.55
N ALA A 95 -0.56 -8.72 9.90
CA ALA A 95 -1.45 -9.66 10.55
C ALA A 95 -0.79 -11.04 10.57
N ILE A 96 -0.54 -11.58 11.77
CA ILE A 96 0.20 -12.82 11.98
C ILE A 96 -0.73 -13.84 12.63
N ASP A 97 -1.23 -14.78 11.85
CA ASP A 97 -2.17 -15.82 12.27
C ASP A 97 -1.50 -17.17 12.58
N THR A 98 -0.31 -17.40 12.04
CA THR A 98 0.42 -18.64 12.13
C THR A 98 1.89 -18.45 12.49
N LEU A 99 2.51 -19.48 13.07
CA LEU A 99 3.95 -19.48 13.34
C LEU A 99 4.78 -19.37 12.03
N ARG A 100 4.26 -19.89 10.92
CA ARG A 100 4.90 -19.76 9.60
C ARG A 100 4.95 -18.31 9.17
N GLU A 101 3.83 -17.61 9.31
CA GLU A 101 3.73 -16.19 9.00
C GLU A 101 4.61 -15.35 9.94
N ALA A 102 4.58 -15.62 11.23
CA ALA A 102 5.48 -14.97 12.20
C ALA A 102 6.95 -15.11 11.79
N ARG A 103 7.37 -16.30 11.36
CA ARG A 103 8.74 -16.53 10.92
C ARG A 103 9.05 -15.78 9.63
N ARG A 104 8.12 -15.74 8.67
CA ARG A 104 8.27 -14.98 7.42
C ARG A 104 8.48 -13.49 7.74
N VAL A 105 7.58 -12.91 8.49
CA VAL A 105 7.58 -11.47 8.79
C VAL A 105 8.79 -11.08 9.65
N VAL A 106 9.04 -11.79 10.76
CA VAL A 106 10.07 -11.39 11.73
C VAL A 106 11.49 -11.78 11.29
N VAL A 107 11.65 -12.82 10.49
CA VAL A 107 12.98 -13.29 10.08
C VAL A 107 13.34 -12.82 8.67
N GLN A 108 12.38 -12.86 7.73
CA GLN A 108 12.68 -12.56 6.33
C GLN A 108 12.41 -11.09 5.98
N GLU A 109 11.33 -10.51 6.50
CA GLU A 109 10.88 -9.15 6.12
C GLU A 109 11.27 -8.07 7.13
N LEU A 110 11.73 -8.43 8.34
CA LEU A 110 12.07 -7.44 9.36
C LEU A 110 13.11 -6.43 8.88
N THR A 111 14.08 -6.87 8.07
CA THR A 111 15.10 -5.98 7.49
C THR A 111 14.44 -4.92 6.59
N GLY A 112 13.47 -5.31 5.75
CA GLY A 112 12.68 -4.37 4.94
C GLY A 112 11.87 -3.40 5.79
N THR A 113 11.29 -3.88 6.89
CA THR A 113 10.53 -3.05 7.83
C THR A 113 11.42 -2.03 8.55
N LEU A 114 12.67 -2.38 8.83
CA LEU A 114 13.61 -1.51 9.54
C LEU A 114 14.30 -0.48 8.64
N PHE A 115 14.58 -0.83 7.39
CA PHE A 115 15.36 0.01 6.47
C PHE A 115 14.51 0.49 5.31
N THR A 116 13.92 1.67 5.43
CA THR A 116 13.25 2.36 4.31
C THR A 116 14.29 2.73 3.26
N VAL A 117 14.06 2.35 2.01
CA VAL A 117 14.92 2.68 0.85
C VAL A 117 14.29 3.69 -0.08
N ALA A 118 12.97 3.82 -0.04
CA ALA A 118 12.22 4.80 -0.80
C ALA A 118 11.02 5.28 0.01
N LYS A 119 10.82 6.59 0.07
CA LYS A 119 9.70 7.24 0.72
C LYS A 119 8.69 7.72 -0.29
N ASP A 120 7.43 7.83 0.11
CA ASP A 120 6.34 8.35 -0.70
C ASP A 120 6.26 7.68 -2.09
N ALA A 121 6.39 6.36 -2.14
CA ALA A 121 6.37 5.61 -3.38
C ALA A 121 4.96 5.59 -3.97
N LYS A 122 4.82 6.12 -5.18
CA LYS A 122 3.58 6.22 -5.95
C LYS A 122 3.73 5.47 -7.26
N ILE A 123 2.70 4.72 -7.65
CA ILE A 123 2.64 4.02 -8.92
C ILE A 123 1.43 4.51 -9.69
N GLN A 124 1.62 4.85 -10.94
CA GLN A 124 0.57 5.12 -11.91
C GLN A 124 0.71 4.14 -13.08
N VAL A 125 -0.39 3.49 -13.43
CA VAL A 125 -0.46 2.59 -14.58
C VAL A 125 -1.39 3.21 -15.61
N GLU A 126 -0.89 3.39 -16.83
CA GLU A 126 -1.62 3.91 -17.98
C GLU A 126 -1.72 2.82 -19.04
N PHE A 127 -2.93 2.38 -19.34
CA PHE A 127 -3.18 1.37 -20.37
C PHE A 127 -3.34 2.01 -21.74
N ASN A 128 -2.83 1.33 -22.77
CA ASN A 128 -3.02 1.76 -24.16
C ASN A 128 -4.51 1.62 -24.57
N PRO A 129 -5.22 2.71 -24.81
CA PRO A 129 -6.64 2.68 -25.15
C PRO A 129 -6.94 1.99 -26.49
N ALA A 130 -5.95 1.84 -27.36
CA ALA A 130 -6.10 1.06 -28.60
C ALA A 130 -6.15 -0.45 -28.35
N LYS A 131 -5.75 -0.93 -27.19
CA LYS A 131 -5.72 -2.35 -26.82
C LYS A 131 -6.63 -2.71 -25.67
N VAL A 132 -6.88 -1.78 -24.76
CA VAL A 132 -7.63 -1.97 -23.52
C VAL A 132 -8.87 -1.08 -23.51
N ALA A 133 -10.04 -1.72 -23.54
CA ALA A 133 -11.33 -1.04 -23.50
C ALA A 133 -11.72 -0.61 -22.07
N ALA A 134 -11.37 -1.41 -21.07
CA ALA A 134 -11.62 -1.12 -19.68
C ALA A 134 -10.61 -1.85 -18.78
N TYR A 135 -10.41 -1.32 -17.59
CA TYR A 135 -9.59 -1.97 -16.55
C TYR A 135 -10.08 -1.60 -15.16
N ARG A 136 -9.76 -2.44 -14.18
CA ARG A 136 -9.93 -2.12 -12.76
C ARG A 136 -8.76 -2.66 -11.96
N LEU A 137 -8.32 -1.89 -10.97
CA LEU A 137 -7.38 -2.35 -9.95
C LEU A 137 -8.14 -3.24 -8.96
N ILE A 138 -7.57 -4.38 -8.61
CA ILE A 138 -8.14 -5.32 -7.64
C ILE A 138 -7.51 -5.05 -6.28
N GLY A 139 -8.33 -4.72 -5.29
CA GLY A 139 -7.87 -4.29 -3.97
C GLY A 139 -7.29 -2.86 -3.96
N TYR A 140 -6.53 -2.55 -2.93
CA TYR A 140 -5.91 -1.22 -2.72
C TYR A 140 -6.90 -0.05 -2.58
N ASP A 141 -8.15 -0.30 -2.22
CA ASP A 141 -9.18 0.73 -2.15
C ASP A 141 -8.80 1.88 -1.19
N ASN A 142 -8.12 1.56 -0.09
CA ASN A 142 -7.66 2.53 0.91
C ASN A 142 -6.37 3.26 0.52
N ARG A 143 -5.75 2.91 -0.61
CA ARG A 143 -4.45 3.45 -1.06
C ARG A 143 -4.51 4.09 -2.44
N ARG A 144 -5.72 4.35 -2.93
CA ARG A 144 -5.91 5.04 -4.20
C ARG A 144 -5.58 6.52 -4.04
N LEU A 145 -4.72 7.01 -4.91
CA LEU A 145 -4.42 8.43 -5.05
C LEU A 145 -5.25 9.01 -6.21
N ALA A 146 -5.66 10.27 -6.09
CA ALA A 146 -6.20 10.99 -7.23
C ALA A 146 -5.07 11.22 -8.27
N ASP A 147 -5.42 11.22 -9.56
CA ASP A 147 -4.43 11.34 -10.64
C ASP A 147 -3.55 12.59 -10.50
N GLN A 148 -4.11 13.68 -10.02
CA GLN A 148 -3.39 14.93 -9.74
C GLN A 148 -2.36 14.79 -8.62
N ASP A 149 -2.58 13.90 -7.66
CA ASP A 149 -1.71 13.72 -6.48
C ASP A 149 -0.45 12.90 -6.81
N PHE A 150 -0.40 12.25 -7.97
CA PHE A 150 0.79 11.51 -8.41
C PHE A 150 2.02 12.42 -8.53
N ASN A 151 1.84 13.64 -9.00
CA ASN A 151 2.93 14.61 -9.19
C ASN A 151 3.13 15.55 -8.00
N ASP A 152 2.32 15.43 -6.96
CA ASP A 152 2.39 16.28 -5.77
C ASP A 152 3.28 15.63 -4.70
N ASP A 153 4.47 16.22 -4.47
CA ASP A 153 5.43 15.75 -3.46
C ASP A 153 5.00 16.07 -2.01
N THR A 154 3.94 16.86 -1.82
CA THR A 154 3.38 17.12 -0.49
C THR A 154 2.42 16.03 -0.02
N LYS A 155 1.98 15.17 -0.95
CA LYS A 155 1.08 14.06 -0.65
C LYS A 155 1.86 12.85 -0.18
N ASP A 156 1.57 12.46 1.03
CA ASP A 156 2.10 11.26 1.68
C ASP A 156 1.66 10.00 0.93
N ALA A 157 2.55 9.02 0.83
CA ALA A 157 2.32 7.74 0.17
C ALA A 157 3.10 6.62 0.87
N GLY A 158 3.06 5.40 0.34
CA GLY A 158 3.68 4.26 0.98
C GLY A 158 5.21 4.30 0.97
N ASP A 159 5.82 3.97 2.10
CA ASP A 159 7.26 3.76 2.21
C ASP A 159 7.65 2.34 1.78
N LEU A 160 8.76 2.20 1.08
CA LEU A 160 9.30 0.92 0.67
C LEU A 160 10.57 0.61 1.46
N GLY A 161 10.59 -0.56 2.08
CA GLY A 161 11.75 -1.07 2.78
C GLY A 161 12.68 -1.91 1.90
N ALA A 162 13.88 -2.15 2.37
CA ALA A 162 14.87 -2.96 1.67
C ALA A 162 14.37 -4.39 1.44
N GLY A 163 14.36 -4.83 0.18
CA GLY A 163 13.85 -6.15 -0.21
C GLY A 163 12.32 -6.26 -0.32
N HIS A 164 11.57 -5.20 -0.08
CA HIS A 164 10.13 -5.19 -0.27
C HIS A 164 9.76 -5.33 -1.74
N THR A 165 8.73 -6.13 -2.00
CA THR A 165 8.06 -6.23 -3.29
C THR A 165 6.57 -5.91 -3.12
N VAL A 166 6.01 -5.19 -4.08
CA VAL A 166 4.58 -4.86 -4.11
C VAL A 166 3.99 -5.40 -5.39
N THR A 167 2.85 -6.08 -5.29
CA THR A 167 2.13 -6.64 -6.44
C THR A 167 0.78 -5.97 -6.56
N ALA A 168 0.49 -5.38 -7.71
CA ALA A 168 -0.84 -4.88 -8.08
C ALA A 168 -1.44 -5.78 -9.15
N LEU A 169 -2.68 -6.20 -8.95
CA LEU A 169 -3.44 -7.00 -9.90
C LEU A 169 -4.47 -6.10 -10.58
N TYR A 170 -4.53 -6.19 -11.90
CA TYR A 170 -5.52 -5.51 -12.71
C TYR A 170 -6.33 -6.53 -13.50
N GLU A 171 -7.64 -6.37 -13.48
CA GLU A 171 -8.52 -6.97 -14.47
C GLU A 171 -8.58 -6.06 -15.68
N VAL A 172 -8.36 -6.63 -16.86
CA VAL A 172 -8.24 -5.88 -18.12
C VAL A 172 -9.20 -6.46 -19.14
N VAL A 173 -9.99 -5.61 -19.78
CA VAL A 173 -10.89 -6.00 -20.88
C VAL A 173 -10.28 -5.50 -22.20
N PRO A 174 -9.89 -6.40 -23.10
CA PRO A 174 -9.37 -6.01 -24.41
C PRO A 174 -10.40 -5.28 -25.28
N VAL A 175 -9.93 -4.46 -26.21
CA VAL A 175 -10.81 -3.83 -27.21
C VAL A 175 -11.51 -4.91 -28.03
N GLY A 176 -12.82 -4.71 -28.27
CA GLY A 176 -13.67 -5.66 -28.99
C GLY A 176 -14.32 -6.74 -28.12
N VAL A 177 -13.97 -6.79 -26.83
CA VAL A 177 -14.63 -7.66 -25.84
C VAL A 177 -15.68 -6.85 -25.08
N LYS A 178 -16.85 -7.44 -24.85
CA LYS A 178 -17.92 -6.78 -24.06
C LYS A 178 -17.47 -6.63 -22.60
N VAL A 179 -17.55 -5.40 -22.08
CA VAL A 179 -17.20 -5.12 -20.68
C VAL A 179 -18.22 -5.78 -19.75
N PRO A 180 -17.84 -6.66 -18.82
CA PRO A 180 -18.74 -7.25 -17.86
C PRO A 180 -19.36 -6.16 -16.98
N GLY A 181 -20.69 -6.22 -16.78
CA GLY A 181 -21.39 -5.24 -15.94
C GLY A 181 -21.52 -3.84 -16.53
N ALA A 182 -21.16 -3.63 -17.80
CA ALA A 182 -21.44 -2.38 -18.48
C ALA A 182 -22.96 -2.09 -18.41
N PRO A 183 -23.37 -0.84 -18.13
CA PRO A 183 -24.78 -0.47 -18.17
C PRO A 183 -25.35 -0.88 -19.53
N GLY A 184 -26.57 -1.41 -19.54
CA GLY A 184 -27.31 -1.67 -20.79
C GLY A 184 -27.46 -0.38 -21.60
N GLU A 185 -27.99 -0.52 -22.82
CA GLU A 185 -28.33 0.66 -23.61
C GLU A 185 -29.14 1.62 -22.75
N VAL A 186 -28.59 2.81 -22.54
CA VAL A 186 -29.30 3.90 -21.86
C VAL A 186 -29.95 4.73 -22.93
N ASP A 187 -31.22 5.06 -22.75
CA ASP A 187 -31.95 5.95 -23.67
C ASP A 187 -31.17 7.26 -23.86
N ASP A 188 -31.22 7.81 -25.06
CA ASP A 188 -30.57 9.07 -25.39
C ASP A 188 -31.01 10.19 -24.44
N LEU A 189 -30.03 10.87 -23.85
CA LEU A 189 -30.31 12.00 -22.98
C LEU A 189 -30.76 13.21 -23.83
N LYS A 190 -31.87 13.81 -23.45
CA LYS A 190 -32.46 14.95 -24.18
C LYS A 190 -31.54 16.18 -24.26
N TYR A 191 -30.67 16.37 -23.30
CA TYR A 191 -29.85 17.58 -23.15
C TYR A 191 -28.34 17.32 -23.14
N GLN A 192 -27.92 16.07 -23.18
CA GLN A 192 -26.51 15.66 -23.18
C GLN A 192 -26.35 14.46 -24.12
N SER A 193 -25.25 14.42 -24.86
CA SER A 193 -24.88 13.20 -25.59
C SER A 193 -24.38 12.16 -24.59
N ASN A 194 -24.83 10.92 -24.71
CA ASN A 194 -24.32 9.77 -23.95
C ASN A 194 -22.93 9.33 -24.41
N GLU A 195 -22.40 9.94 -25.46
CA GLU A 195 -21.05 9.71 -25.91
C GLU A 195 -20.09 10.44 -24.95
N GLU A 196 -19.47 9.70 -24.04
CA GLU A 196 -18.17 10.14 -23.55
C GLU A 196 -17.28 10.35 -24.80
N PRO A 197 -16.59 11.49 -24.92
CA PRO A 197 -15.69 11.72 -26.04
C PRO A 197 -14.50 10.76 -25.92
N SER A 198 -14.71 9.51 -26.30
CA SER A 198 -13.60 8.61 -26.56
C SER A 198 -12.89 9.18 -27.79
N GLN A 199 -11.85 9.98 -27.54
CA GLN A 199 -10.97 10.38 -28.63
C GLN A 199 -10.48 9.08 -29.30
N PRO A 200 -10.69 8.92 -30.61
CA PRO A 200 -10.20 7.74 -31.31
C PRO A 200 -8.69 7.64 -31.06
N ALA A 201 -8.23 6.46 -30.65
CA ALA A 201 -6.81 6.23 -30.42
C ALA A 201 -6.02 6.69 -31.67
N SER A 202 -4.96 7.47 -31.46
CA SER A 202 -4.15 7.95 -32.57
C SER A 202 -3.56 6.75 -33.36
N ALA A 203 -3.27 6.96 -34.63
CA ALA A 203 -2.66 5.91 -35.45
C ALA A 203 -1.33 5.38 -34.86
N GLU A 204 -0.62 6.22 -34.13
CA GLU A 204 0.60 5.84 -33.40
C GLU A 204 0.31 4.89 -32.24
N LEU A 205 -0.74 5.14 -31.46
CA LEU A 205 -1.16 4.26 -30.37
C LEU A 205 -1.66 2.91 -30.88
N VAL A 206 -2.38 2.89 -32.00
CA VAL A 206 -2.85 1.65 -32.64
C VAL A 206 -1.66 0.82 -33.15
N ALA A 207 -0.64 1.46 -33.70
CA ALA A 207 0.57 0.80 -34.20
C ALA A 207 1.56 0.40 -33.10
N SER A 208 1.43 0.97 -31.89
CA SER A 208 2.33 0.66 -30.78
C SER A 208 2.17 -0.78 -30.31
N PRO A 209 3.26 -1.53 -30.08
CA PRO A 209 3.21 -2.83 -29.45
C PRO A 209 2.91 -2.76 -27.93
N GLU A 210 2.95 -1.59 -27.35
CA GLU A 210 2.81 -1.38 -25.90
C GLU A 210 1.38 -1.65 -25.42
N LEU A 211 1.26 -2.38 -24.33
CA LEU A 211 0.01 -2.64 -23.63
C LEU A 211 -0.28 -1.58 -22.57
N LEU A 212 0.76 -1.22 -21.84
CA LEU A 212 0.66 -0.24 -20.77
C LEU A 212 2.02 0.43 -20.52
N THR A 213 1.98 1.57 -19.83
CA THR A 213 3.16 2.19 -19.22
C THR A 213 2.95 2.30 -17.72
N ALA A 214 3.90 1.78 -16.95
CA ALA A 214 3.97 1.96 -15.51
C ALA A 214 4.92 3.11 -15.19
N LYS A 215 4.43 4.08 -14.42
CA LYS A 215 5.20 5.22 -13.92
C LYS A 215 5.38 5.04 -12.43
N LEU A 216 6.62 5.12 -11.97
CA LEU A 216 7.00 5.02 -10.56
C LEU A 216 7.63 6.33 -10.12
N ARG A 217 7.19 6.85 -8.98
CA ARG A 217 7.73 8.06 -8.37
C ARG A 217 7.99 7.79 -6.89
N TRP A 218 9.13 8.23 -6.37
CA TRP A 218 9.49 8.08 -4.96
C TRP A 218 10.52 9.11 -4.53
N LYS A 219 10.60 9.40 -3.24
CA LYS A 219 11.68 10.18 -2.65
C LYS A 219 12.81 9.26 -2.18
N PRO A 220 14.04 9.45 -2.63
CA PRO A 220 15.20 8.82 -2.02
C PRO A 220 15.31 9.22 -0.55
N VAL A 221 15.77 8.31 0.30
CA VAL A 221 15.95 8.61 1.73
C VAL A 221 16.87 9.81 1.92
N GLY A 222 16.42 10.79 2.71
CA GLY A 222 17.15 12.04 2.97
C GLY A 222 17.02 13.10 1.87
N GLN A 223 16.11 12.92 0.92
CA GLN A 223 15.79 13.92 -0.10
C GLN A 223 14.31 14.29 -0.04
N ASP A 224 14.00 15.56 -0.27
CA ASP A 224 12.63 16.07 -0.30
C ASP A 224 12.02 16.04 -1.71
N GLU A 225 12.86 15.99 -2.73
CA GLU A 225 12.43 15.89 -4.13
C GLU A 225 12.32 14.44 -4.58
N SER A 226 11.22 14.12 -5.26
CA SER A 226 11.02 12.79 -5.79
C SER A 226 11.75 12.58 -7.12
N VAL A 227 12.15 11.34 -7.36
CA VAL A 227 12.64 10.85 -8.65
C VAL A 227 11.54 10.05 -9.34
N ARG A 228 11.57 10.02 -10.68
CA ARG A 228 10.58 9.32 -11.50
C ARG A 228 11.27 8.32 -12.42
N ARG A 229 10.62 7.17 -12.60
CA ARG A 229 10.95 6.17 -13.61
C ARG A 229 9.70 5.75 -14.36
N GLU A 230 9.88 5.39 -15.63
CA GLU A 230 8.84 4.86 -16.49
C GLU A 230 9.31 3.56 -17.14
N GLN A 231 8.36 2.64 -17.30
CA GLN A 231 8.58 1.37 -17.96
C GLN A 231 7.36 1.03 -18.80
N SER A 232 7.53 0.98 -20.12
CA SER A 232 6.52 0.45 -21.02
C SER A 232 6.58 -1.07 -21.06
N ILE A 233 5.41 -1.69 -21.11
CA ILE A 233 5.22 -3.14 -21.20
C ILE A 233 4.56 -3.45 -22.53
N VAL A 234 5.23 -4.29 -23.32
CA VAL A 234 4.74 -4.75 -24.62
C VAL A 234 3.73 -5.87 -24.41
N ASP A 235 2.70 -5.88 -25.24
CA ASP A 235 1.75 -6.99 -25.31
C ASP A 235 2.44 -8.24 -25.88
N ALA A 236 2.76 -9.17 -24.99
CA ALA A 236 3.35 -10.46 -25.37
C ALA A 236 2.29 -11.53 -25.70
N GLY A 237 1.01 -11.14 -25.78
CA GLY A 237 -0.10 -12.06 -25.91
C GLY A 237 -0.40 -12.83 -24.61
N THR A 238 -1.23 -13.86 -24.71
CA THR A 238 -1.59 -14.67 -23.54
C THR A 238 -0.41 -15.56 -23.14
N VAL A 239 0.20 -15.25 -22.01
CA VAL A 239 1.25 -16.06 -21.40
C VAL A 239 0.65 -16.80 -20.20
N ALA A 240 0.95 -18.09 -20.07
CA ALA A 240 0.59 -18.85 -18.89
C ALA A 240 1.28 -18.23 -17.66
N GLY A 241 0.51 -17.70 -16.74
CA GLY A 241 1.04 -17.13 -15.50
C GLY A 241 1.75 -18.18 -14.64
N SER A 242 2.67 -17.73 -13.79
CA SER A 242 3.30 -18.58 -12.76
C SER A 242 2.22 -19.21 -11.85
N GLU A 243 2.61 -20.18 -11.05
CA GLU A 243 1.68 -20.79 -10.06
C GLU A 243 1.19 -19.73 -9.06
N ASP A 244 2.07 -18.86 -8.59
CA ASP A 244 1.73 -17.76 -7.68
C ASP A 244 0.76 -16.77 -8.34
N HIS A 245 0.97 -16.42 -9.61
CA HIS A 245 0.05 -15.56 -10.34
C HIS A 245 -1.33 -16.20 -10.49
N ARG A 246 -1.41 -17.49 -10.83
CA ARG A 246 -2.69 -18.21 -10.95
C ARG A 246 -3.41 -18.30 -9.62
N PHE A 247 -2.67 -18.53 -8.52
CA PHE A 247 -3.24 -18.53 -7.18
C PHE A 247 -3.77 -17.13 -6.81
N ALA A 248 -2.98 -16.08 -6.99
CA ALA A 248 -3.40 -14.70 -6.73
C ALA A 248 -4.63 -14.29 -7.55
N ALA A 249 -4.67 -14.66 -8.84
CA ALA A 249 -5.82 -14.41 -9.70
C ALA A 249 -7.07 -15.17 -9.25
N ALA A 250 -6.93 -16.42 -8.79
CA ALA A 250 -8.05 -17.19 -8.25
C ALA A 250 -8.61 -16.57 -6.96
N VAL A 251 -7.74 -16.09 -6.06
CA VAL A 251 -8.15 -15.35 -4.84
C VAL A 251 -8.87 -14.06 -5.22
N ALA A 252 -8.33 -13.30 -6.16
CA ALA A 252 -8.92 -12.06 -6.65
C ALA A 252 -10.31 -12.24 -7.30
N ALA A 253 -10.57 -13.42 -7.88
CA ALA A 253 -11.87 -13.76 -8.48
C ALA A 253 -12.94 -14.18 -7.44
N LEU A 254 -12.57 -14.42 -6.19
CA LEU A 254 -13.48 -14.78 -5.10
C LEU A 254 -14.01 -13.57 -4.32
N GLY A 255 -13.37 -12.43 -4.40
CA GLY A 255 -13.71 -11.15 -3.77
C GLY A 255 -14.27 -10.17 -4.76
#